data_5094022e1a2f920b0e3840a551a22d7d
#
_entry.id   5094022e1a2f920b0e3840a551a22d7d
#
_cell.length_a   1.000
_cell.length_b   1.000
_cell.length_c   1.000
_cell.angle_alpha   90.00
_cell.angle_beta   90.00
_cell.angle_gamma   90.00
#
_symmetry.space_group_name_H-M   'P 1'
#
loop_
_entity.id
_entity.type
_entity.pdbx_description
1 polymer ?
#
loop_
_entity_poly.entity_id
_entity_poly.type
_entity_poly.pdbx_seq_one_letter_code
_entity_poly.pdbx_strand_id
1 'polypeptide(L)'
;MNLNQVTISSKDLEISVAFYKLLGLQLIVDALPRYARFTCPDGEATFSIHQKTNMQSSDNTTVYFEDDNLKDLVFKLKQKGITFTSDIEDKSWLWTEAHLEDPDGNKIILFNAGKNRKNPPWRI
;
A
#
# COMPACT_ATOMS: atom_id res chain seq x y z
N MET A 1 16.63 -7.86 -14.04
CA MET A 1 15.94 -8.04 -12.75
C MET A 1 14.73 -7.13 -12.70
N ASN A 2 13.62 -7.62 -12.12
CA ASN A 2 12.37 -6.89 -12.00
C ASN A 2 11.84 -7.05 -10.58
N LEU A 3 11.62 -5.94 -9.87
CA LEU A 3 10.96 -5.97 -8.56
C LEU A 3 9.47 -6.08 -8.80
N ASN A 4 8.88 -7.23 -8.50
CA ASN A 4 7.48 -7.51 -8.84
C ASN A 4 6.66 -8.11 -7.69
N GLN A 5 7.26 -8.33 -6.53
CA GLN A 5 6.51 -8.76 -5.35
C GLN A 5 7.14 -8.20 -4.08
N VAL A 6 6.27 -7.77 -3.16
CA VAL A 6 6.63 -7.39 -1.80
C VAL A 6 5.78 -8.22 -0.84
N THR A 7 6.41 -8.75 0.20
CA THR A 7 5.72 -9.47 1.27
C THR A 7 5.94 -8.74 2.60
N ILE A 8 4.86 -8.49 3.31
CA ILE A 8 4.90 -7.89 4.66
C ILE A 8 4.31 -8.85 5.69
N SER A 9 4.56 -8.55 6.95
CA SER A 9 4.08 -9.37 8.05
C SER A 9 2.78 -8.85 8.63
N SER A 10 1.95 -9.76 9.14
CA SER A 10 0.69 -9.43 9.82
C SER A 10 0.46 -10.36 11.01
N LYS A 11 -0.12 -9.85 12.07
CA LYS A 11 -0.50 -10.64 13.25
C LYS A 11 -1.77 -11.44 13.00
N ASP A 12 -2.73 -10.84 12.29
CA ASP A 12 -4.04 -11.42 12.01
C ASP A 12 -4.38 -11.21 10.53
N LEU A 13 -4.18 -12.28 9.76
CA LEU A 13 -4.38 -12.20 8.31
C LEU A 13 -5.83 -11.99 7.91
N GLU A 14 -6.81 -12.46 8.67
CA GLU A 14 -8.22 -12.22 8.34
C GLU A 14 -8.54 -10.73 8.33
N ILE A 15 -8.09 -10.01 9.37
CA ILE A 15 -8.26 -8.55 9.45
C ILE A 15 -7.49 -7.84 8.34
N SER A 16 -6.24 -8.24 8.11
CA SER A 16 -5.40 -7.64 7.06
C SER A 16 -5.93 -7.90 5.66
N VAL A 17 -6.41 -9.10 5.37
CA VAL A 17 -7.03 -9.41 4.08
C VAL A 17 -8.25 -8.54 3.83
N ALA A 18 -9.12 -8.38 4.84
CA ALA A 18 -10.27 -7.49 4.72
C ALA A 18 -9.86 -6.04 4.43
N PHE A 19 -8.82 -5.55 5.09
CA PHE A 19 -8.28 -4.21 4.85
C PHE A 19 -7.77 -4.04 3.41
N TYR A 20 -6.91 -4.96 2.93
CA TYR A 20 -6.34 -4.83 1.58
C TYR A 20 -7.37 -5.02 0.47
N LYS A 21 -8.40 -5.85 0.68
CA LYS A 21 -9.55 -5.90 -0.23
C LYS A 21 -10.27 -4.55 -0.27
N LEU A 22 -10.49 -3.95 0.89
CA LEU A 22 -11.14 -2.63 0.99
C LEU A 22 -10.31 -1.54 0.31
N LEU A 23 -8.98 -1.64 0.42
CA LEU A 23 -8.04 -0.74 -0.25
C LEU A 23 -8.10 -0.87 -1.79
N GLY A 24 -8.59 -1.98 -2.31
CA GLY A 24 -8.79 -2.20 -3.73
C GLY A 24 -7.97 -3.34 -4.34
N LEU A 25 -7.19 -4.08 -3.53
CA LEU A 25 -6.41 -5.20 -4.01
C LEU A 25 -7.30 -6.44 -4.19
N GLN A 26 -6.96 -7.26 -5.18
CA GLN A 26 -7.67 -8.51 -5.45
C GLN A 26 -6.93 -9.70 -4.85
N LEU A 27 -7.58 -10.43 -3.95
CA LEU A 27 -7.05 -11.66 -3.39
C LEU A 27 -6.97 -12.75 -4.46
N ILE A 28 -5.78 -13.32 -4.65
CA ILE A 28 -5.53 -14.38 -5.64
C ILE A 28 -5.03 -15.69 -5.01
N VAL A 29 -4.47 -15.65 -3.80
CA VAL A 29 -4.09 -16.82 -3.03
C VAL A 29 -4.61 -16.65 -1.61
N ASP A 30 -5.44 -17.61 -1.20
CA ASP A 30 -6.00 -17.69 0.13
C ASP A 30 -5.45 -18.93 0.83
N ALA A 31 -4.46 -18.75 1.68
CA ALA A 31 -3.89 -19.78 2.53
C ALA A 31 -3.99 -19.38 4.01
N LEU A 32 -5.12 -18.78 4.38
CA LEU A 32 -5.36 -18.36 5.75
C LEU A 32 -5.27 -19.54 6.73
N PRO A 33 -4.77 -19.33 7.95
CA PRO A 33 -4.36 -18.05 8.54
C PRO A 33 -2.91 -17.65 8.28
N ARG A 34 -2.17 -18.35 7.42
CA ARG A 34 -0.72 -18.24 7.30
C ARG A 34 -0.24 -17.27 6.24
N TYR A 35 -0.95 -17.20 5.10
CA TYR A 35 -0.48 -16.50 3.92
C TYR A 35 -1.66 -16.03 3.06
N ALA A 36 -1.49 -14.88 2.42
CA ALA A 36 -2.38 -14.39 1.39
C ALA A 36 -1.58 -13.61 0.34
N ARG A 37 -2.03 -13.66 -0.92
CA ARG A 37 -1.43 -12.90 -2.01
C ARG A 37 -2.50 -12.17 -2.80
N PHE A 38 -2.12 -10.97 -3.24
CA PHE A 38 -3.00 -10.08 -3.99
C PHE A 38 -2.35 -9.64 -5.28
N THR A 39 -3.18 -9.30 -6.27
CA THR A 39 -2.79 -8.44 -7.38
C THR A 39 -3.26 -7.01 -7.11
N CYS A 40 -2.53 -6.04 -7.67
CA CYS A 40 -2.97 -4.65 -7.70
C CYS A 40 -3.95 -4.45 -8.87
N PRO A 41 -4.85 -3.45 -8.79
CA PRO A 41 -5.73 -3.12 -9.90
C PRO A 41 -4.97 -2.75 -11.17
N ASP A 42 -3.81 -2.11 -11.01
CA ASP A 42 -2.95 -1.67 -12.09
C ASP A 42 -1.57 -2.30 -11.98
N GLY A 43 -0.94 -2.54 -13.13
CA GLY A 43 0.41 -3.09 -13.20
C GLY A 43 0.47 -4.59 -12.96
N GLU A 44 1.70 -5.12 -12.89
CA GLU A 44 1.96 -6.56 -12.83
C GLU A 44 2.47 -7.03 -11.45
N ALA A 45 2.69 -6.10 -10.53
CA ALA A 45 3.22 -6.44 -9.22
C ALA A 45 2.17 -7.20 -8.38
N THR A 46 2.68 -8.12 -7.57
CA THR A 46 1.89 -8.80 -6.53
C THR A 46 2.30 -8.31 -5.16
N PHE A 47 1.38 -8.40 -4.23
CA PHE A 47 1.57 -8.02 -2.84
C PHE A 47 1.11 -9.18 -1.97
N SER A 48 1.89 -9.56 -0.99
CA SER A 48 1.52 -10.66 -0.10
C SER A 48 1.71 -10.32 1.36
N ILE A 49 0.98 -11.04 2.19
CA ILE A 49 1.10 -10.95 3.65
C ILE A 49 1.30 -12.34 4.21
N HIS A 50 2.15 -12.46 5.23
CA HIS A 50 2.34 -13.70 5.94
C HIS A 50 2.18 -13.50 7.45
N GLN A 51 1.71 -14.55 8.14
CA GLN A 51 1.53 -14.49 9.58
C GLN A 51 2.87 -14.45 10.29
N LYS A 52 2.96 -13.52 11.27
CA LYS A 52 4.08 -13.43 12.20
C LYS A 52 3.55 -13.05 13.57
N THR A 53 3.66 -13.97 14.53
CA THR A 53 3.06 -13.81 15.86
C THR A 53 3.82 -12.83 16.77
N ASN A 54 5.12 -12.69 16.58
CA ASN A 54 5.99 -11.82 17.38
C ASN A 54 6.36 -10.55 16.61
N MET A 55 5.35 -9.84 16.08
CA MET A 55 5.61 -8.57 15.43
C MET A 55 5.91 -7.48 16.43
N GLN A 56 7.07 -6.85 16.28
CA GLN A 56 7.29 -5.50 16.76
C GLN A 56 6.94 -4.55 15.62
N SER A 57 6.40 -3.37 15.94
CA SER A 57 6.12 -2.37 14.93
C SER A 57 7.39 -2.11 14.12
N SER A 58 7.37 -2.42 12.84
CA SER A 58 8.50 -2.21 11.96
C SER A 58 8.41 -0.82 11.37
N ASP A 59 9.28 0.08 11.83
CA ASP A 59 9.42 1.40 11.21
C ASP A 59 10.19 1.35 9.88
N ASN A 60 10.62 0.15 9.44
CA ASN A 60 11.58 0.00 8.36
C ASN A 60 10.94 -0.23 6.98
N THR A 61 9.66 -0.60 6.92
CA THR A 61 9.00 -0.89 5.65
C THR A 61 7.87 0.09 5.39
N THR A 62 7.95 0.74 4.24
CA THR A 62 6.86 1.57 3.72
C THR A 62 6.50 1.06 2.34
N VAL A 63 5.23 0.80 2.10
CA VAL A 63 4.74 0.33 0.81
C VAL A 63 4.05 1.47 0.09
N TYR A 64 4.42 1.67 -1.16
CA TYR A 64 3.90 2.73 -2.00
C TYR A 64 2.99 2.16 -3.09
N PHE A 65 1.78 2.71 -3.20
CA PHE A 65 0.85 2.41 -4.29
C PHE A 65 0.59 3.69 -5.08
N GLU A 66 0.88 3.67 -6.36
CA GLU A 66 0.64 4.82 -7.23
C GLU A 66 -0.74 4.75 -7.87
N ASP A 67 -1.43 5.90 -7.94
CA ASP A 67 -2.69 6.05 -8.65
C ASP A 67 -2.72 7.40 -9.36
N ASP A 68 -3.09 7.39 -10.64
CA ASP A 68 -3.13 8.61 -11.46
C ASP A 68 -4.24 9.56 -11.02
N ASN A 69 -5.27 9.05 -10.36
CA ASN A 69 -6.38 9.83 -9.84
C ASN A 69 -6.45 9.75 -8.32
N LEU A 70 -5.38 10.20 -7.68
CA LEU A 70 -5.20 10.05 -6.23
C LEU A 70 -6.33 10.69 -5.41
N LYS A 71 -6.79 11.88 -5.79
CA LYS A 71 -7.86 12.58 -5.06
C LYS A 71 -9.15 11.78 -5.02
N ASP A 72 -9.53 11.21 -6.16
CA ASP A 72 -10.73 10.39 -6.27
C ASP A 72 -10.58 9.09 -5.48
N LEU A 73 -9.43 8.45 -5.57
CA LEU A 73 -9.13 7.24 -4.80
C LEU A 73 -9.24 7.49 -3.29
N VAL A 74 -8.60 8.54 -2.79
CA VAL A 74 -8.62 8.87 -1.36
C VAL A 74 -10.05 9.17 -0.91
N PHE A 75 -10.81 9.93 -1.69
CA PHE A 75 -12.22 10.21 -1.39
C PHE A 75 -13.03 8.92 -1.27
N LYS A 76 -12.91 8.01 -2.23
CA LYS A 76 -13.62 6.71 -2.22
C LYS A 76 -13.23 5.84 -1.03
N LEU A 77 -11.94 5.80 -0.71
CA LEU A 77 -11.45 5.01 0.42
C LEU A 77 -11.95 5.56 1.77
N LYS A 78 -11.99 6.86 1.92
CA LYS A 78 -12.60 7.49 3.12
C LYS A 78 -14.07 7.13 3.25
N GLN A 79 -14.82 7.11 2.15
CA GLN A 79 -16.22 6.69 2.16
C GLN A 79 -16.40 5.23 2.56
N LYS A 80 -15.42 4.37 2.28
CA LYS A 80 -15.40 2.96 2.70
C LYS A 80 -14.98 2.78 4.16
N GLY A 81 -14.65 3.85 4.86
CA GLY A 81 -14.28 3.82 6.27
C GLY A 81 -12.76 3.73 6.53
N ILE A 82 -11.92 3.87 5.52
CA ILE A 82 -10.47 3.91 5.71
C ILE A 82 -10.06 5.26 6.29
N THR A 83 -9.30 5.22 7.38
CA THR A 83 -8.74 6.39 8.05
C THR A 83 -7.33 6.66 7.54
N PHE A 84 -7.05 7.91 7.19
CA PHE A 84 -5.72 8.36 6.77
C PHE A 84 -5.00 9.06 7.91
N THR A 85 -3.69 8.88 7.98
CA THR A 85 -2.83 9.55 8.96
C THR A 85 -2.39 10.95 8.50
N SER A 86 -2.49 11.23 7.21
CA SER A 86 -2.32 12.56 6.65
C SER A 86 -3.34 12.82 5.55
N ASP A 87 -3.66 14.10 5.31
CA ASP A 87 -4.40 14.48 4.11
C ASP A 87 -3.49 14.42 2.87
N ILE A 88 -4.11 14.56 1.68
CA ILE A 88 -3.34 14.68 0.44
C ILE A 88 -2.47 15.93 0.51
N GLU A 89 -1.18 15.78 0.28
CA GLU A 89 -0.21 16.85 0.30
C GLU A 89 0.72 16.76 -0.90
N ASP A 90 1.03 17.93 -1.48
CA ASP A 90 2.10 18.07 -2.44
C ASP A 90 3.43 18.16 -1.70
N LYS A 91 4.37 17.31 -2.08
CA LYS A 91 5.68 17.24 -1.45
C LYS A 91 6.72 18.01 -2.26
N SER A 92 7.77 18.46 -1.58
CA SER A 92 8.88 19.20 -2.22
C SER A 92 9.61 18.39 -3.30
N TRP A 93 9.51 17.06 -3.25
CA TRP A 93 10.07 16.16 -4.28
C TRP A 93 9.13 15.90 -5.45
N LEU A 94 8.12 16.75 -5.64
CA LEU A 94 7.18 16.77 -6.76
C LEU A 94 6.25 15.56 -6.83
N TRP A 95 6.02 14.93 -5.70
CA TRP A 95 5.01 13.88 -5.54
C TRP A 95 3.83 14.42 -4.76
N THR A 96 2.65 13.90 -5.07
CA THR A 96 1.45 14.11 -4.23
C THR A 96 1.23 12.83 -3.45
N GLU A 97 1.03 12.92 -2.13
CA GLU A 97 0.97 11.77 -1.24
C GLU A 97 -0.19 11.85 -0.27
N ALA A 98 -0.73 10.69 0.09
CA ALA A 98 -1.64 10.50 1.22
C ALA A 98 -1.16 9.30 2.02
N HIS A 99 -1.05 9.44 3.33
CA HIS A 99 -0.47 8.43 4.21
C HIS A 99 -1.56 7.73 5.02
N LEU A 100 -1.39 6.42 5.21
CA LEU A 100 -2.24 5.61 6.07
C LEU A 100 -1.43 4.45 6.64
N GLU A 101 -2.05 3.72 7.55
CA GLU A 101 -1.47 2.51 8.11
C GLU A 101 -2.42 1.34 7.92
N ASP A 102 -1.86 0.14 7.76
CA ASP A 102 -2.66 -1.07 7.77
C ASP A 102 -3.00 -1.48 9.22
N PRO A 103 -3.79 -2.56 9.43
CA PRO A 103 -4.18 -2.98 10.79
C PRO A 103 -3.02 -3.34 11.72
N ASP A 104 -1.85 -3.66 11.17
CA ASP A 104 -0.64 -3.98 11.95
C ASP A 104 0.27 -2.76 12.14
N GLY A 105 -0.12 -1.58 11.67
CA GLY A 105 0.69 -0.38 11.72
C GLY A 105 1.75 -0.28 10.63
N ASN A 106 1.71 -1.14 9.60
CA ASN A 106 2.59 -1.00 8.45
C ASN A 106 2.24 0.28 7.69
N LYS A 107 3.26 1.06 7.33
CA LYS A 107 3.07 2.33 6.64
C LYS A 107 2.75 2.12 5.17
N ILE A 108 1.71 2.80 4.72
CA ILE A 108 1.28 2.81 3.33
C ILE A 108 1.23 4.26 2.85
N ILE A 109 1.78 4.49 1.67
CA ILE A 109 1.68 5.78 1.00
C ILE A 109 0.99 5.56 -0.34
N LEU A 110 -0.15 6.21 -0.51
CA LEU A 110 -0.79 6.34 -1.81
C LEU A 110 -0.25 7.61 -2.46
N PHE A 111 0.19 7.53 -3.70
CA PHE A 111 0.88 8.66 -4.31
C PHE A 111 0.61 8.80 -5.79
N ASN A 112 0.91 9.97 -6.30
CA ASN A 112 1.01 10.25 -7.73
C ASN A 112 2.31 11.02 -7.96
N ALA A 113 3.20 10.48 -8.78
CA ALA A 113 4.47 11.08 -9.13
C ALA A 113 4.64 11.23 -10.64
N GLY A 114 4.00 10.36 -11.42
CA GLY A 114 4.16 10.32 -12.86
C GLY A 114 5.64 10.21 -13.27
N LYS A 115 6.06 11.08 -14.17
CA LYS A 115 7.46 11.09 -14.63
C LYS A 115 8.47 11.36 -13.51
N ASN A 116 8.06 12.06 -12.45
CA ASN A 116 8.96 12.46 -11.36
C ASN A 116 9.40 11.29 -10.48
N ARG A 117 8.81 10.11 -10.64
CA ARG A 117 9.29 8.91 -9.97
C ARG A 117 10.63 8.42 -10.53
N LYS A 118 10.75 8.35 -11.85
CA LYS A 118 11.97 7.88 -12.53
C LYS A 118 12.83 9.00 -13.08
N ASN A 119 12.24 10.11 -13.44
CA ASN A 119 12.90 11.22 -14.11
C ASN A 119 12.61 12.56 -13.43
N PRO A 120 12.94 12.69 -12.13
CA PRO A 120 12.82 13.99 -11.48
C PRO A 120 13.83 14.99 -12.07
N PRO A 121 13.62 16.30 -11.88
CA PRO A 121 14.57 17.31 -12.39
C PRO A 121 16.01 17.13 -11.92
N TRP A 122 16.20 16.51 -10.76
CA TRP A 122 17.53 16.23 -10.17
C TRP A 122 18.07 14.84 -10.44
N ARG A 123 17.49 14.12 -11.41
CA ARG A 123 17.99 12.79 -11.78
C ARG A 123 19.45 12.84 -12.25
N ILE A 124 20.25 11.90 -11.79
CA ILE A 124 21.62 11.68 -12.26
C ILE A 124 21.66 10.78 -13.49
#